data_812d825da097cfd734bbde09c2be16e5
#
_entry.id   812d825da097cfd734bbde09c2be16e5
#
_cell.length_a   1.000
_cell.length_b   1.000
_cell.length_c   1.000
_cell.angle_alpha   90.00
_cell.angle_beta   90.00
_cell.angle_gamma   90.00
#
_symmetry.space_group_name_H-M   'P 1'
#
loop_
_entity.id
_entity.type
_entity.pdbx_description
1 polymer ?
#
loop_
_entity_poly.entity_id
_entity_poly.type
_entity_poly.pdbx_seq_one_letter_code
_entity_poly.pdbx_strand_id
1 'polypeptide(L)'
;MANTANKPNDLVKEDYDLIVIGSGCAGLTCAIQARELGLKPVILEKMETFGGNSMRASSGMNASETIVQLKHGIVEDWHDFYEETYKGGGKLNDPELLEYFASHGALAIDWLAAHGIVLDDLTITGGMSKMRTHRPKSLAPIGAFLVNNLMKRAKELEIPVVCGVKAERLLTDEKGAVCGVKTAQRNVYAKAVVLATGGFTASKDLIAKYRTDLKAYRTTNHAGATGDGIKLAEEVGAEVMQMDLVQVHPTVQQDTDHVYLIGEAVRGEGAVLVDGNGKRFVNELSTRRIVSGAITALKEKSAYLVFDSQVKKRVKAVDFYQKQGLVVEAKTLEELAKKLNVKENDLEQTLEKWNQAVEKKQDSEFGRKTGMERELNQAPYYAIHIAPAIHYTMGGLHIDKQTHVLDKSGNVISGLFACGEVCGGLHGNNRIGGNSISETIIFGRQAGMRAAAEIKK
;
A
#
# COMPACT_ATOMS: atom_id res chain seq x y z
N MET A 1 19.00 -19.25 -0.38
CA MET A 1 19.66 -18.77 0.86
C MET A 1 18.69 -17.78 1.51
N ALA A 2 18.43 -17.89 2.80
CA ALA A 2 17.53 -16.96 3.50
C ALA A 2 18.09 -15.55 3.44
N ASN A 3 17.28 -14.57 3.06
CA ASN A 3 17.60 -13.16 3.14
C ASN A 3 17.59 -12.76 4.63
N THR A 4 18.73 -12.85 5.29
CA THR A 4 18.89 -12.47 6.71
C THR A 4 19.33 -11.02 6.80
N ALA A 5 18.62 -10.22 7.62
CA ALA A 5 19.05 -8.88 8.01
C ALA A 5 20.20 -8.97 9.04
N ASN A 6 20.95 -7.88 9.16
CA ASN A 6 21.98 -7.72 10.18
C ASN A 6 21.35 -7.64 11.58
N LYS A 7 22.08 -8.07 12.60
CA LYS A 7 21.67 -7.97 14.00
C LYS A 7 22.10 -6.62 14.62
N PRO A 8 21.49 -6.18 15.75
CA PRO A 8 21.84 -4.91 16.39
C PRO A 8 23.35 -4.73 16.70
N ASN A 9 24.05 -5.82 16.99
CA ASN A 9 25.49 -5.80 17.25
C ASN A 9 26.33 -5.55 15.97
N ASP A 10 25.72 -5.68 14.78
CA ASP A 10 26.37 -5.45 13.49
C ASP A 10 26.35 -3.94 13.10
N LEU A 11 25.81 -3.07 13.95
CA LEU A 11 25.95 -1.62 13.86
C LEU A 11 27.41 -1.25 14.13
N VAL A 12 28.24 -1.42 13.11
CA VAL A 12 29.66 -1.10 13.20
C VAL A 12 29.83 0.41 13.40
N LYS A 13 30.94 0.84 14.07
CA LYS A 13 31.34 2.25 14.11
C LYS A 13 31.90 2.67 12.73
N GLU A 14 31.01 2.80 11.76
CA GLU A 14 31.36 3.31 10.43
C GLU A 14 30.80 4.73 10.28
N ASP A 15 31.50 5.54 9.50
CA ASP A 15 30.99 6.85 9.08
C ASP A 15 29.99 6.62 7.94
N TYR A 16 28.70 6.67 8.26
CA TYR A 16 27.65 6.62 7.24
C TYR A 16 27.42 8.00 6.64
N ASP A 17 27.16 8.04 5.35
CA ASP A 17 26.71 9.28 4.70
C ASP A 17 25.21 9.49 4.91
N LEU A 18 24.42 8.40 4.97
CA LEU A 18 22.96 8.44 5.03
C LEU A 18 22.41 7.39 5.99
N ILE A 19 21.54 7.80 6.90
CA ILE A 19 20.73 6.88 7.70
C ILE A 19 19.32 6.85 7.11
N VAL A 20 18.81 5.65 6.82
CA VAL A 20 17.43 5.43 6.42
C VAL A 20 16.70 4.70 7.54
N ILE A 21 15.59 5.26 8.04
CA ILE A 21 14.80 4.67 9.12
C ILE A 21 13.58 3.98 8.53
N GLY A 22 13.55 2.64 8.60
CA GLY A 22 12.51 1.77 8.05
C GLY A 22 12.99 0.96 6.84
N SER A 23 12.69 -0.33 6.87
CA SER A 23 13.13 -1.33 5.88
C SER A 23 12.01 -1.76 4.91
N GLY A 24 10.95 -0.97 4.78
CA GLY A 24 9.92 -1.14 3.74
C GLY A 24 10.47 -0.83 2.34
N CYS A 25 9.63 -1.00 1.29
CA CYS A 25 10.05 -0.71 -0.09
C CYS A 25 10.63 0.71 -0.24
N ALA A 26 10.07 1.72 0.44
CA ALA A 26 10.57 3.09 0.35
C ALA A 26 12.01 3.21 0.86
N GLY A 27 12.29 2.67 2.05
CA GLY A 27 13.64 2.73 2.63
C GLY A 27 14.66 1.89 1.86
N LEU A 28 14.29 0.68 1.43
CA LEU A 28 15.16 -0.17 0.61
C LEU A 28 15.49 0.53 -0.73
N THR A 29 14.48 1.07 -1.41
CA THR A 29 14.67 1.79 -2.69
C THR A 29 15.56 3.02 -2.50
N CYS A 30 15.33 3.80 -1.45
CA CYS A 30 16.14 4.97 -1.12
C CYS A 30 17.62 4.60 -0.91
N ALA A 31 17.88 3.60 -0.06
CA ALA A 31 19.24 3.19 0.25
C ALA A 31 19.97 2.60 -0.98
N ILE A 32 19.29 1.80 -1.80
CA ILE A 32 19.84 1.26 -3.05
C ILE A 32 20.22 2.41 -3.98
N GLN A 33 19.29 3.35 -4.24
CA GLN A 33 19.55 4.48 -5.12
C GLN A 33 20.69 5.37 -4.59
N ALA A 34 20.75 5.63 -3.28
CA ALA A 34 21.83 6.39 -2.66
C ALA A 34 23.20 5.68 -2.79
N ARG A 35 23.21 4.35 -2.59
CA ARG A 35 24.44 3.53 -2.74
C ARG A 35 24.95 3.54 -4.18
N GLU A 36 24.08 3.42 -5.16
CA GLU A 36 24.44 3.49 -6.59
C GLU A 36 24.98 4.85 -6.99
N LEU A 37 24.59 5.88 -6.28
CA LEU A 37 25.16 7.23 -6.41
C LEU A 37 26.41 7.44 -5.54
N GLY A 38 26.95 6.40 -4.92
CA GLY A 38 28.25 6.41 -4.23
C GLY A 38 28.20 6.85 -2.78
N LEU A 39 27.02 6.91 -2.13
CA LEU A 39 26.92 7.11 -0.69
C LEU A 39 27.13 5.79 0.09
N LYS A 40 27.38 5.92 1.40
CA LYS A 40 27.39 4.81 2.36
C LYS A 40 26.11 4.85 3.21
N PRO A 41 24.97 4.27 2.75
CA PRO A 41 23.75 4.23 3.53
C PRO A 41 23.76 3.10 4.57
N VAL A 42 22.98 3.27 5.64
CA VAL A 42 22.56 2.22 6.57
C VAL A 42 21.05 2.28 6.75
N ILE A 43 20.39 1.12 6.81
CA ILE A 43 18.97 1.03 7.14
C ILE A 43 18.81 0.54 8.57
N LEU A 44 18.04 1.29 9.37
CA LEU A 44 17.65 0.91 10.74
C LEU A 44 16.18 0.49 10.74
N GLU A 45 15.91 -0.71 11.25
CA GLU A 45 14.55 -1.27 11.38
C GLU A 45 14.28 -1.62 12.84
N LYS A 46 13.18 -1.11 13.40
CA LYS A 46 12.83 -1.39 14.81
C LYS A 46 12.30 -2.79 15.06
N MET A 47 11.69 -3.42 14.05
CA MET A 47 11.17 -4.78 14.16
C MET A 47 12.30 -5.80 13.98
N GLU A 48 12.10 -7.01 14.49
CA GLU A 48 13.03 -8.13 14.31
C GLU A 48 13.12 -8.63 12.85
N THR A 49 12.14 -8.25 12.01
CA THR A 49 12.05 -8.62 10.61
C THR A 49 11.91 -7.38 9.73
N PHE A 50 12.49 -7.43 8.53
CA PHE A 50 12.41 -6.36 7.54
C PHE A 50 11.12 -6.38 6.71
N GLY A 51 10.85 -5.30 5.99
CA GLY A 51 9.83 -5.19 4.95
C GLY A 51 8.53 -4.50 5.34
N GLY A 52 8.21 -4.41 6.62
CA GLY A 52 7.04 -3.65 7.11
C GLY A 52 5.74 -3.99 6.38
N ASN A 53 4.87 -3.00 6.19
CA ASN A 53 3.62 -3.14 5.44
C ASN A 53 3.83 -3.45 3.95
N SER A 54 4.96 -3.06 3.38
CA SER A 54 5.28 -3.38 1.98
C SER A 54 5.26 -4.89 1.73
N MET A 55 5.76 -5.70 2.68
CA MET A 55 5.73 -7.16 2.61
C MET A 55 4.32 -7.75 2.47
N ARG A 56 3.30 -7.04 2.97
CA ARG A 56 1.90 -7.47 3.00
C ARG A 56 1.09 -7.02 1.79
N ALA A 57 1.66 -6.21 0.90
CA ALA A 57 0.95 -5.69 -0.27
C ALA A 57 0.58 -6.82 -1.25
N SER A 58 -0.68 -6.83 -1.70
CA SER A 58 -1.23 -7.94 -2.49
C SER A 58 -1.49 -7.60 -3.95
N SER A 59 -1.80 -6.34 -4.30
CA SER A 59 -2.33 -6.00 -5.62
C SER A 59 -1.26 -5.80 -6.69
N GLY A 60 -0.50 -4.74 -6.64
CA GLY A 60 0.50 -4.39 -7.65
C GLY A 60 0.97 -2.95 -7.51
N MET A 61 1.69 -2.48 -8.52
CA MET A 61 2.25 -1.13 -8.64
C MET A 61 1.61 -0.40 -9.81
N ASN A 62 0.97 0.74 -9.58
CA ASN A 62 0.39 1.54 -10.66
C ASN A 62 1.46 2.39 -11.34
N ALA A 63 1.44 2.38 -12.67
CA ALA A 63 2.24 3.24 -13.51
C ALA A 63 1.57 3.42 -14.87
N SER A 64 1.76 4.58 -15.50
CA SER A 64 1.31 4.89 -16.86
C SER A 64 2.49 4.98 -17.81
N GLU A 65 2.23 4.96 -19.12
CA GLU A 65 3.21 5.11 -20.20
C GLU A 65 4.34 4.06 -20.18
N THR A 66 4.05 2.86 -19.68
CA THR A 66 5.07 1.83 -19.54
C THR A 66 5.20 0.99 -20.81
N ILE A 67 6.41 0.46 -21.04
CA ILE A 67 6.62 -0.53 -22.14
C ILE A 67 5.76 -1.78 -21.95
N VAL A 68 5.38 -2.10 -20.71
CA VAL A 68 4.49 -3.23 -20.41
C VAL A 68 3.08 -2.94 -20.92
N GLN A 69 2.56 -1.74 -20.70
CA GLN A 69 1.26 -1.31 -21.26
C GLN A 69 1.27 -1.35 -22.78
N LEU A 70 2.31 -0.84 -23.43
CA LEU A 70 2.43 -0.86 -24.89
C LEU A 70 2.41 -2.28 -25.44
N LYS A 71 3.07 -3.25 -24.81
CA LYS A 71 3.04 -4.67 -25.17
C LYS A 71 1.65 -5.29 -25.02
N HIS A 72 0.78 -4.72 -24.20
CA HIS A 72 -0.62 -5.13 -24.03
C HIS A 72 -1.59 -4.28 -24.89
N GLY A 73 -1.08 -3.46 -25.80
CA GLY A 73 -1.89 -2.60 -26.68
C GLY A 73 -2.54 -1.41 -25.96
N ILE A 74 -2.04 -1.03 -24.80
CA ILE A 74 -2.55 0.09 -24.02
C ILE A 74 -1.65 1.31 -24.26
N VAL A 75 -2.24 2.33 -24.91
CA VAL A 75 -1.63 3.65 -25.06
C VAL A 75 -2.27 4.59 -24.04
N GLU A 76 -1.46 5.28 -23.30
CA GLU A 76 -1.90 6.14 -22.22
C GLU A 76 -0.99 7.37 -22.09
N ASP A 77 -1.55 8.43 -21.50
CA ASP A 77 -0.84 9.63 -21.08
C ASP A 77 -0.84 9.70 -19.56
N TRP A 78 0.26 10.10 -18.94
CA TRP A 78 0.36 10.23 -17.48
C TRP A 78 -0.63 11.26 -16.91
N HIS A 79 -1.10 12.22 -17.71
CA HIS A 79 -2.14 13.15 -17.30
C HIS A 79 -3.47 12.43 -17.01
N ASP A 80 -3.83 11.40 -17.76
CA ASP A 80 -5.01 10.57 -17.45
C ASP A 80 -4.86 9.92 -16.06
N PHE A 81 -3.65 9.43 -15.75
CA PHE A 81 -3.35 8.85 -14.44
C PHE A 81 -3.39 9.91 -13.32
N TYR A 82 -2.87 11.10 -13.58
CA TYR A 82 -2.95 12.24 -12.68
C TYR A 82 -4.42 12.61 -12.38
N GLU A 83 -5.23 12.84 -13.41
CA GLU A 83 -6.62 13.26 -13.26
C GLU A 83 -7.48 12.24 -12.51
N GLU A 84 -7.33 10.95 -12.82
CA GLU A 84 -8.06 9.90 -12.11
C GLU A 84 -7.63 9.80 -10.64
N THR A 85 -6.33 9.94 -10.36
CA THR A 85 -5.81 9.92 -8.98
C THR A 85 -6.25 11.17 -8.22
N TYR A 86 -6.22 12.35 -8.83
CA TYR A 86 -6.70 13.60 -8.26
C TYR A 86 -8.18 13.54 -7.92
N LYS A 87 -8.99 13.07 -8.87
CA LYS A 87 -10.43 12.85 -8.66
C LYS A 87 -10.68 11.79 -7.59
N GLY A 88 -9.95 10.68 -7.63
CA GLY A 88 -10.03 9.59 -6.67
C GLY A 88 -9.67 10.02 -5.26
N GLY A 89 -8.71 10.93 -5.10
CA GLY A 89 -8.29 11.55 -3.84
C GLY A 89 -9.21 12.69 -3.35
N GLY A 90 -10.34 12.92 -4.05
CA GLY A 90 -11.28 13.98 -3.70
C GLY A 90 -10.75 15.38 -3.93
N LYS A 91 -9.77 15.53 -4.81
CA LYS A 91 -9.09 16.80 -5.14
C LYS A 91 -8.37 17.44 -3.94
N LEU A 92 -7.98 16.63 -2.97
CA LEU A 92 -7.23 17.05 -1.79
C LEU A 92 -5.74 16.66 -1.87
N ASN A 93 -5.32 16.09 -2.99
CA ASN A 93 -3.92 15.77 -3.27
C ASN A 93 -3.11 17.08 -3.41
N ASP A 94 -1.88 17.07 -2.92
CA ASP A 94 -0.90 18.10 -3.28
C ASP A 94 -0.59 17.99 -4.77
N PRO A 95 -0.79 19.07 -5.56
CA PRO A 95 -0.65 18.99 -7.02
C PRO A 95 0.80 18.72 -7.47
N GLU A 96 1.80 19.24 -6.78
CA GLU A 96 3.21 19.06 -7.16
C GLU A 96 3.69 17.63 -6.86
N LEU A 97 3.28 17.07 -5.71
CA LEU A 97 3.56 15.68 -5.38
C LEU A 97 2.86 14.72 -6.34
N LEU A 98 1.60 15.01 -6.68
CA LEU A 98 0.83 14.16 -7.58
C LEU A 98 1.35 14.21 -9.03
N GLU A 99 1.76 15.37 -9.52
CA GLU A 99 2.38 15.53 -10.84
C GLU A 99 3.68 14.72 -10.92
N TYR A 100 4.55 14.86 -9.90
CA TYR A 100 5.79 14.09 -9.83
C TYR A 100 5.51 12.58 -9.79
N PHE A 101 4.56 12.17 -8.98
CA PHE A 101 4.13 10.77 -8.86
C PHE A 101 3.65 10.19 -10.19
N ALA A 102 2.72 10.86 -10.86
CA ALA A 102 2.09 10.36 -12.08
C ALA A 102 3.08 10.30 -13.26
N SER A 103 3.93 11.33 -13.41
CA SER A 103 4.90 11.43 -14.51
C SER A 103 6.15 10.54 -14.35
N HIS A 104 6.43 10.03 -13.15
CA HIS A 104 7.63 9.22 -12.89
C HIS A 104 7.34 7.71 -12.75
N GLY A 105 6.09 7.29 -12.99
CA GLY A 105 5.68 5.89 -12.86
C GLY A 105 6.45 4.95 -13.79
N ALA A 106 6.55 5.28 -15.08
CA ALA A 106 7.29 4.48 -16.06
C ALA A 106 8.77 4.33 -15.69
N LEU A 107 9.41 5.44 -15.28
CA LEU A 107 10.82 5.42 -14.86
C LEU A 107 11.05 4.53 -13.62
N ALA A 108 10.06 4.39 -12.77
CA ALA A 108 10.15 3.50 -11.61
C ALA A 108 10.03 2.01 -12.03
N ILE A 109 9.15 1.68 -12.97
CA ILE A 109 9.05 0.34 -13.58
C ILE A 109 10.36 -0.04 -14.29
N ASP A 110 10.92 0.88 -15.08
CA ASP A 110 12.19 0.66 -15.79
C ASP A 110 13.35 0.47 -14.82
N TRP A 111 13.41 1.25 -13.74
CA TRP A 111 14.41 1.09 -12.69
C TRP A 111 14.32 -0.29 -12.03
N LEU A 112 13.12 -0.76 -11.68
CA LEU A 112 12.91 -2.10 -11.13
C LEU A 112 13.38 -3.17 -12.14
N ALA A 113 13.01 -3.04 -13.40
CA ALA A 113 13.41 -3.98 -14.47
C ALA A 113 14.93 -4.04 -14.66
N ALA A 114 15.62 -2.88 -14.60
CA ALA A 114 17.09 -2.82 -14.65
C ALA A 114 17.78 -3.56 -13.48
N HIS A 115 17.08 -3.75 -12.37
CA HIS A 115 17.53 -4.55 -11.22
C HIS A 115 17.03 -6.01 -11.25
N GLY A 116 16.47 -6.46 -12.38
CA GLY A 116 15.92 -7.80 -12.53
C GLY A 116 14.58 -8.03 -11.82
N ILE A 117 13.93 -6.95 -11.38
CA ILE A 117 12.61 -6.99 -10.72
C ILE A 117 11.54 -6.66 -11.77
N VAL A 118 11.10 -7.69 -12.48
CA VAL A 118 10.20 -7.54 -13.64
C VAL A 118 8.74 -7.66 -13.22
N LEU A 119 7.93 -6.65 -13.58
CA LEU A 119 6.49 -6.59 -13.38
C LEU A 119 5.82 -6.52 -14.76
N ASP A 120 5.57 -7.66 -15.39
CA ASP A 120 5.17 -7.80 -16.79
C ASP A 120 3.74 -8.30 -17.02
N ASP A 121 2.95 -8.46 -15.95
CA ASP A 121 1.51 -8.69 -16.01
C ASP A 121 0.74 -7.44 -15.55
N LEU A 122 -0.43 -7.21 -16.16
CA LEU A 122 -1.27 -6.05 -15.87
C LEU A 122 -2.64 -6.46 -15.34
N THR A 123 -3.14 -5.65 -14.41
CA THR A 123 -4.52 -5.72 -13.92
C THR A 123 -5.08 -4.32 -13.69
N ILE A 124 -6.37 -4.27 -13.34
CA ILE A 124 -7.06 -3.02 -13.01
C ILE A 124 -7.43 -3.00 -11.53
N THR A 125 -7.37 -1.83 -10.92
CA THR A 125 -7.86 -1.59 -9.56
C THR A 125 -9.04 -0.63 -9.55
N GLY A 126 -9.85 -0.66 -8.48
CA GLY A 126 -11.00 0.20 -8.35
C GLY A 126 -10.65 1.68 -8.43
N GLY A 127 -11.42 2.44 -9.22
CA GLY A 127 -11.20 3.87 -9.47
C GLY A 127 -10.30 4.19 -10.66
N MET A 128 -9.81 3.17 -11.39
CA MET A 128 -9.03 3.32 -12.62
C MET A 128 -9.83 2.91 -13.85
N SER A 129 -9.66 3.63 -14.97
CA SER A 129 -10.29 3.32 -16.26
C SER A 129 -9.46 2.40 -17.13
N LYS A 130 -8.14 2.33 -16.92
CA LYS A 130 -7.18 1.53 -17.69
C LYS A 130 -6.39 0.59 -16.79
N MET A 131 -5.87 -0.50 -17.34
CA MET A 131 -4.96 -1.40 -16.62
C MET A 131 -3.60 -0.71 -16.42
N ARG A 132 -3.33 -0.26 -15.20
CA ARG A 132 -2.08 0.39 -14.78
C ARG A 132 -1.34 -0.38 -13.70
N THR A 133 -1.99 -1.37 -13.12
CA THR A 133 -1.45 -2.09 -11.98
C THR A 133 -0.55 -3.22 -12.46
N HIS A 134 0.75 -2.97 -12.40
CA HIS A 134 1.80 -3.91 -12.77
C HIS A 134 2.05 -4.91 -11.64
N ARG A 135 2.19 -6.16 -11.99
CA ARG A 135 2.47 -7.25 -11.05
C ARG A 135 3.41 -8.30 -11.68
N PRO A 136 4.04 -9.16 -10.89
CA PRO A 136 4.89 -10.21 -11.44
C PRO A 136 4.06 -11.21 -12.27
N LYS A 137 4.61 -11.73 -13.33
CA LYS A 137 3.99 -12.75 -14.22
C LYS A 137 3.49 -13.99 -13.47
N SER A 138 4.12 -14.30 -12.35
CA SER A 138 3.69 -15.40 -11.47
C SER A 138 2.34 -15.17 -10.80
N LEU A 139 1.77 -13.95 -10.90
CA LEU A 139 0.57 -13.48 -10.19
C LEU A 139 0.70 -13.57 -8.66
N ALA A 140 1.93 -13.68 -8.15
CA ALA A 140 2.20 -13.64 -6.72
C ALA A 140 1.88 -12.25 -6.14
N PRO A 141 1.54 -12.16 -4.84
CA PRO A 141 1.41 -10.88 -4.15
C PRO A 141 2.67 -10.03 -4.32
N ILE A 142 2.50 -8.78 -4.76
CA ILE A 142 3.63 -7.91 -5.13
C ILE A 142 4.56 -7.62 -3.96
N GLY A 143 4.04 -7.55 -2.74
CA GLY A 143 4.79 -7.10 -1.56
C GLY A 143 6.01 -7.97 -1.28
N ALA A 144 5.78 -9.27 -1.04
CA ALA A 144 6.87 -10.21 -0.80
C ALA A 144 7.82 -10.30 -1.99
N PHE A 145 7.30 -10.22 -3.22
CA PHE A 145 8.11 -10.22 -4.43
C PHE A 145 9.07 -9.02 -4.46
N LEU A 146 8.57 -7.79 -4.27
CA LEU A 146 9.41 -6.59 -4.27
C LEU A 146 10.39 -6.56 -3.10
N VAL A 147 9.91 -6.73 -1.88
CA VAL A 147 10.76 -6.61 -0.67
C VAL A 147 11.92 -7.62 -0.72
N ASN A 148 11.66 -8.88 -1.08
CA ASN A 148 12.72 -9.88 -1.14
C ASN A 148 13.76 -9.58 -2.23
N ASN A 149 13.34 -9.09 -3.39
CA ASN A 149 14.27 -8.73 -4.46
C ASN A 149 15.05 -7.44 -4.14
N LEU A 150 14.41 -6.42 -3.57
CA LEU A 150 15.09 -5.21 -3.10
C LEU A 150 16.09 -5.54 -1.97
N MET A 151 15.70 -6.41 -1.03
CA MET A 151 16.63 -6.86 0.03
C MET A 151 17.81 -7.65 -0.52
N LYS A 152 17.60 -8.50 -1.55
CA LYS A 152 18.68 -9.17 -2.26
C LYS A 152 19.62 -8.15 -2.90
N ARG A 153 19.09 -7.13 -3.56
CA ARG A 153 19.89 -6.06 -4.17
C ARG A 153 20.65 -5.24 -3.13
N ALA A 154 20.02 -4.89 -2.01
CA ALA A 154 20.69 -4.22 -0.90
C ALA A 154 21.91 -5.02 -0.39
N LYS A 155 21.75 -6.35 -0.28
CA LYS A 155 22.84 -7.25 0.13
C LYS A 155 23.96 -7.32 -0.91
N GLU A 156 23.63 -7.38 -2.21
CA GLU A 156 24.64 -7.34 -3.30
C GLU A 156 25.45 -6.04 -3.28
N LEU A 157 24.84 -4.93 -2.86
CA LEU A 157 25.47 -3.63 -2.72
C LEU A 157 26.12 -3.40 -1.34
N GLU A 158 26.15 -4.44 -0.50
CA GLU A 158 26.70 -4.38 0.86
C GLU A 158 26.09 -3.26 1.73
N ILE A 159 24.78 -3.00 1.56
CA ILE A 159 24.06 -2.04 2.40
C ILE A 159 23.65 -2.73 3.71
N PRO A 160 24.11 -2.25 4.89
CA PRO A 160 23.67 -2.80 6.16
C PRO A 160 22.18 -2.53 6.39
N VAL A 161 21.41 -3.59 6.66
CA VAL A 161 19.99 -3.53 7.08
C VAL A 161 19.91 -4.13 8.48
N VAL A 162 19.80 -3.27 9.49
CA VAL A 162 19.93 -3.66 10.90
C VAL A 162 18.56 -3.67 11.55
N CYS A 163 18.05 -4.88 11.84
CA CYS A 163 16.76 -5.10 12.53
C CYS A 163 16.93 -5.08 14.06
N GLY A 164 15.81 -4.84 14.78
CA GLY A 164 15.80 -4.71 16.24
C GLY A 164 16.37 -3.38 16.74
N VAL A 165 16.54 -2.37 15.88
CA VAL A 165 17.11 -1.07 16.25
C VAL A 165 16.07 0.03 16.02
N LYS A 166 15.54 0.55 17.13
CA LYS A 166 14.61 1.68 17.13
C LYS A 166 15.38 3.01 17.17
N ALA A 167 15.06 3.91 16.24
CA ALA A 167 15.43 5.32 16.37
C ALA A 167 14.54 5.97 17.43
N GLU A 168 15.16 6.59 18.45
CA GLU A 168 14.47 7.18 19.60
C GLU A 168 14.38 8.71 19.48
N ARG A 169 15.35 9.35 18.83
CA ARG A 169 15.41 10.79 18.61
C ARG A 169 16.27 11.11 17.39
N LEU A 170 15.93 12.18 16.67
CA LEU A 170 16.82 12.79 15.69
C LEU A 170 17.87 13.64 16.42
N LEU A 171 19.12 13.56 15.95
CA LEU A 171 20.23 14.40 16.45
C LEU A 171 20.38 15.58 15.50
N THR A 172 20.60 16.76 16.09
CA THR A 172 20.86 18.00 15.34
C THR A 172 22.23 18.55 15.68
N ASP A 173 22.85 19.22 14.73
CA ASP A 173 24.07 19.98 14.94
C ASP A 173 23.77 21.37 15.57
N GLU A 174 24.81 22.18 15.78
CA GLU A 174 24.70 23.53 16.35
C GLU A 174 23.87 24.49 15.48
N LYS A 175 23.70 24.19 14.21
CA LYS A 175 22.89 24.98 13.26
C LYS A 175 21.45 24.49 13.15
N GLY A 176 21.09 23.42 13.87
CA GLY A 176 19.79 22.79 13.84
C GLY A 176 19.60 21.81 12.67
N ALA A 177 20.62 21.52 11.85
CA ALA A 177 20.53 20.52 10.80
C ALA A 177 20.55 19.11 11.39
N VAL A 178 19.70 18.22 10.86
CA VAL A 178 19.66 16.81 11.29
C VAL A 178 20.93 16.10 10.82
N CYS A 179 21.68 15.53 11.79
CA CYS A 179 23.00 14.93 11.58
C CYS A 179 23.13 13.52 12.14
N GLY A 180 22.00 12.85 12.45
CA GLY A 180 22.04 11.49 12.96
C GLY A 180 20.80 11.09 13.75
N VAL A 181 20.90 9.95 14.42
CA VAL A 181 19.83 9.41 15.27
C VAL A 181 20.39 8.86 16.57
N LYS A 182 19.62 9.01 17.65
CA LYS A 182 19.83 8.30 18.92
C LYS A 182 19.10 6.97 18.87
N THR A 183 19.77 5.91 19.29
CA THR A 183 19.18 4.59 19.55
C THR A 183 19.43 4.18 20.99
N ALA A 184 18.78 3.12 21.46
CA ALA A 184 19.06 2.57 22.80
C ALA A 184 20.52 2.13 22.98
N GLN A 185 21.19 1.72 21.90
CA GLN A 185 22.57 1.24 21.93
C GLN A 185 23.59 2.39 21.90
N ARG A 186 23.35 3.40 21.04
CA ARG A 186 24.26 4.53 20.82
C ARG A 186 23.67 5.61 19.92
N ASN A 187 24.38 6.71 19.78
CA ASN A 187 24.17 7.67 18.71
C ASN A 187 24.82 7.17 17.41
N VAL A 188 24.10 7.31 16.31
CA VAL A 188 24.59 7.01 14.95
C VAL A 188 24.54 8.33 14.18
N TYR A 189 25.67 8.76 13.65
CA TYR A 189 25.81 10.03 12.93
C TYR A 189 25.86 9.77 11.42
N ALA A 190 25.32 10.71 10.64
CA ALA A 190 25.38 10.77 9.21
C ALA A 190 25.16 12.20 8.73
N LYS A 191 25.42 12.47 7.44
CA LYS A 191 25.20 13.81 6.84
C LYS A 191 23.73 14.12 6.60
N ALA A 192 22.89 13.08 6.52
CA ALA A 192 21.43 13.21 6.40
C ALA A 192 20.71 11.97 6.93
N VAL A 193 19.40 12.16 7.22
CA VAL A 193 18.48 11.10 7.66
C VAL A 193 17.26 11.09 6.75
N VAL A 194 16.82 9.90 6.33
CA VAL A 194 15.58 9.67 5.58
C VAL A 194 14.60 8.90 6.45
N LEU A 195 13.41 9.45 6.65
CA LEU A 195 12.31 8.78 7.32
C LEU A 195 11.49 7.98 6.30
N ALA A 196 11.50 6.65 6.39
CA ALA A 196 10.73 5.71 5.58
C ALA A 196 9.94 4.74 6.46
N THR A 197 9.42 5.26 7.58
CA THR A 197 8.92 4.51 8.74
C THR A 197 7.50 3.98 8.58
N GLY A 198 6.84 4.27 7.46
CA GLY A 198 5.43 3.95 7.24
C GLY A 198 4.48 4.84 8.05
N GLY A 199 3.19 4.49 8.05
CA GLY A 199 2.13 5.27 8.67
C GLY A 199 1.91 4.95 10.16
N PHE A 200 0.70 5.27 10.65
CA PHE A 200 0.37 5.18 12.08
C PHE A 200 -0.90 4.36 12.40
N THR A 201 -1.33 3.48 11.48
CA THR A 201 -2.60 2.72 11.63
C THR A 201 -2.63 1.80 12.86
N ALA A 202 -1.47 1.36 13.37
CA ALA A 202 -1.35 0.55 14.58
C ALA A 202 -1.19 1.38 15.87
N SER A 203 -1.13 2.71 15.76
CA SER A 203 -1.10 3.61 16.91
C SER A 203 -2.52 3.93 17.38
N LYS A 204 -2.98 3.27 18.45
CA LYS A 204 -4.29 3.56 19.04
C LYS A 204 -4.44 5.03 19.44
N ASP A 205 -3.38 5.65 19.93
CA ASP A 205 -3.38 7.06 20.39
C ASP A 205 -3.54 8.03 19.23
N LEU A 206 -2.77 7.85 18.13
CA LEU A 206 -2.88 8.71 16.97
C LEU A 206 -4.24 8.52 16.25
N ILE A 207 -4.72 7.28 16.13
CA ILE A 207 -6.06 7.02 15.58
C ILE A 207 -7.13 7.66 16.49
N ALA A 208 -7.07 7.51 17.81
CA ALA A 208 -8.01 8.14 18.72
C ALA A 208 -7.96 9.67 18.67
N LYS A 209 -6.75 10.25 18.48
CA LYS A 209 -6.54 11.70 18.37
C LYS A 209 -7.18 12.28 17.09
N TYR A 210 -6.94 11.65 15.95
CA TYR A 210 -7.30 12.21 14.65
C TYR A 210 -8.58 11.61 14.04
N ARG A 211 -8.94 10.36 14.41
CA ARG A 211 -10.09 9.62 13.88
C ARG A 211 -10.81 8.82 14.97
N THR A 212 -11.43 9.55 15.90
CA THR A 212 -12.18 8.97 17.03
C THR A 212 -13.24 7.96 16.57
N ASP A 213 -13.84 8.15 15.40
CA ASP A 213 -14.82 7.26 14.78
C ASP A 213 -14.22 5.88 14.40
N LEU A 214 -12.91 5.81 14.18
CA LEU A 214 -12.20 4.56 13.85
C LEU A 214 -11.54 3.89 15.05
N LYS A 215 -11.70 4.42 16.24
CA LYS A 215 -11.06 3.93 17.49
C LYS A 215 -11.28 2.42 17.73
N ALA A 216 -12.45 1.90 17.36
CA ALA A 216 -12.81 0.49 17.55
C ALA A 216 -12.41 -0.42 16.37
N TYR A 217 -11.93 0.14 15.27
CA TYR A 217 -11.57 -0.65 14.09
C TYR A 217 -10.26 -1.38 14.29
N ARG A 218 -10.18 -2.59 13.75
CA ARG A 218 -8.93 -3.34 13.61
C ARG A 218 -8.12 -2.78 12.45
N THR A 219 -6.84 -3.15 12.35
CA THR A 219 -5.96 -2.74 11.26
C THR A 219 -5.38 -3.93 10.52
N THR A 220 -5.20 -3.79 9.21
CA THR A 220 -4.49 -4.77 8.37
C THR A 220 -2.97 -4.66 8.47
N ASN A 221 -2.47 -3.61 9.13
CA ASN A 221 -1.05 -3.30 9.17
C ASN A 221 -0.31 -4.13 10.23
N HIS A 222 1.01 -4.21 10.09
CA HIS A 222 1.84 -4.83 11.12
C HIS A 222 1.96 -3.92 12.36
N ALA A 223 2.30 -4.53 13.50
CA ALA A 223 2.35 -3.83 14.78
C ALA A 223 3.35 -2.65 14.83
N GLY A 224 4.31 -2.62 13.93
CA GLY A 224 5.29 -1.54 13.84
C GLY A 224 4.79 -0.24 13.19
N ALA A 225 3.59 -0.19 12.62
CA ALA A 225 3.02 1.01 11.99
C ALA A 225 2.47 1.99 13.05
N THR A 226 3.34 2.54 13.90
CA THR A 226 3.01 3.31 15.10
C THR A 226 3.26 4.83 14.98
N GLY A 227 3.64 5.32 13.77
CA GLY A 227 3.88 6.74 13.53
C GLY A 227 5.14 7.29 14.20
N ASP A 228 6.14 6.44 14.45
CA ASP A 228 7.35 6.88 15.14
C ASP A 228 8.11 7.95 14.35
N GLY A 229 8.22 7.83 13.01
CA GLY A 229 8.90 8.84 12.19
C GLY A 229 8.20 10.20 12.22
N ILE A 230 6.88 10.23 12.32
CA ILE A 230 6.11 11.46 12.49
C ILE A 230 6.50 12.14 13.81
N LYS A 231 6.50 11.38 14.90
CA LYS A 231 6.89 11.92 16.24
C LYS A 231 8.32 12.44 16.27
N LEU A 232 9.24 11.67 15.67
CA LEU A 232 10.66 12.08 15.57
C LEU A 232 10.83 13.40 14.82
N ALA A 233 10.09 13.58 13.73
CA ALA A 233 10.18 14.79 12.92
C ALA A 233 9.49 16.00 13.61
N GLU A 234 8.35 15.79 14.30
CA GLU A 234 7.69 16.86 15.07
C GLU A 234 8.61 17.42 16.16
N GLU A 235 9.47 16.58 16.79
CA GLU A 235 10.45 17.03 17.79
C GLU A 235 11.49 18.03 17.24
N VAL A 236 11.76 17.99 15.94
CA VAL A 236 12.66 18.94 15.25
C VAL A 236 11.92 20.01 14.45
N GLY A 237 10.62 20.17 14.69
CA GLY A 237 9.79 21.24 14.15
C GLY A 237 9.08 20.94 12.82
N ALA A 238 9.06 19.69 12.37
CA ALA A 238 8.36 19.32 11.13
C ALA A 238 6.86 19.61 11.21
N GLU A 239 6.31 20.00 10.07
CA GLU A 239 4.87 20.11 9.86
C GLU A 239 4.29 18.74 9.51
N VAL A 240 3.08 18.48 10.00
CA VAL A 240 2.24 17.35 9.61
C VAL A 240 0.96 17.83 8.97
N MET A 241 0.47 17.11 7.97
CA MET A 241 -0.72 17.47 7.23
C MET A 241 -1.68 16.30 7.08
N GLN A 242 -2.98 16.59 6.92
CA GLN A 242 -4.01 15.60 6.59
C GLN A 242 -4.06 14.38 7.53
N MET A 243 -3.71 14.55 8.80
CA MET A 243 -3.62 13.46 9.78
C MET A 243 -4.96 12.76 10.06
N ASP A 244 -6.08 13.41 9.78
CA ASP A 244 -7.42 12.87 9.84
C ASP A 244 -7.81 12.04 8.61
N LEU A 245 -7.02 12.06 7.55
CA LEU A 245 -7.27 11.28 6.34
C LEU A 245 -6.71 9.86 6.52
N VAL A 246 -7.56 8.96 6.98
CA VAL A 246 -7.25 7.55 7.24
C VAL A 246 -8.12 6.68 6.36
N GLN A 247 -7.51 5.78 5.61
CA GLN A 247 -8.22 4.86 4.71
C GLN A 247 -8.65 3.59 5.43
N VAL A 248 -9.91 3.23 5.20
CA VAL A 248 -10.49 1.95 5.58
C VAL A 248 -10.56 1.06 4.35
N HIS A 249 -10.09 -0.19 4.45
CA HIS A 249 -10.21 -1.20 3.40
C HIS A 249 -11.52 -1.97 3.58
N PRO A 250 -12.34 -2.11 2.52
CA PRO A 250 -13.68 -2.69 2.64
C PRO A 250 -13.67 -4.21 2.87
N THR A 251 -12.73 -4.93 2.27
CA THR A 251 -12.75 -6.40 2.25
C THR A 251 -11.63 -6.96 3.13
N VAL A 252 -11.91 -7.08 4.43
CA VAL A 252 -10.96 -7.63 5.42
C VAL A 252 -11.66 -8.72 6.22
N GLN A 253 -11.10 -9.92 6.21
CA GLN A 253 -11.58 -11.03 7.03
C GLN A 253 -11.06 -10.86 8.46
N GLN A 254 -11.95 -10.89 9.46
CA GLN A 254 -11.65 -10.54 10.84
C GLN A 254 -12.23 -11.53 11.87
N ASP A 255 -12.69 -12.71 11.43
CA ASP A 255 -13.32 -13.71 12.31
C ASP A 255 -12.30 -14.45 13.19
N THR A 256 -11.00 -14.20 12.98
CA THR A 256 -9.89 -14.74 13.77
C THR A 256 -9.12 -13.62 14.46
N ASP A 257 -8.20 -13.97 15.38
CA ASP A 257 -7.30 -13.00 16.01
C ASP A 257 -6.40 -12.30 14.97
N HIS A 258 -6.04 -13.00 13.90
CA HIS A 258 -5.32 -12.40 12.78
C HIS A 258 -6.28 -11.70 11.82
N VAL A 259 -5.87 -10.54 11.30
CA VAL A 259 -6.62 -9.74 10.33
C VAL A 259 -6.06 -10.00 8.94
N TYR A 260 -6.89 -10.55 8.05
CA TYR A 260 -6.50 -10.90 6.69
C TYR A 260 -7.09 -9.92 5.67
N LEU A 261 -6.23 -9.23 4.95
CA LEU A 261 -6.66 -8.44 3.79
C LEU A 261 -7.09 -9.38 2.66
N ILE A 262 -8.31 -9.22 2.17
CA ILE A 262 -8.80 -9.86 0.95
C ILE A 262 -8.58 -8.87 -0.21
N GLY A 263 -7.64 -9.21 -1.10
CA GLY A 263 -7.18 -8.32 -2.16
C GLY A 263 -8.28 -7.89 -3.13
N GLU A 264 -8.16 -6.69 -3.67
CA GLU A 264 -9.11 -6.14 -4.65
C GLU A 264 -9.24 -6.97 -5.92
N ALA A 265 -8.23 -7.76 -6.26
CA ALA A 265 -8.26 -8.64 -7.42
C ALA A 265 -9.47 -9.60 -7.42
N VAL A 266 -9.95 -10.04 -6.25
CA VAL A 266 -11.14 -10.90 -6.17
C VAL A 266 -12.37 -10.18 -6.73
N ARG A 267 -12.57 -8.90 -6.34
CA ARG A 267 -13.64 -8.06 -6.89
C ARG A 267 -13.38 -7.71 -8.35
N GLY A 268 -12.12 -7.38 -8.68
CA GLY A 268 -11.70 -7.05 -10.04
C GLY A 268 -11.94 -8.17 -11.06
N GLU A 269 -11.85 -9.43 -10.64
CA GLU A 269 -12.09 -10.59 -11.51
C GLU A 269 -13.57 -11.03 -11.54
N GLY A 270 -14.50 -10.30 -10.88
CA GLY A 270 -15.94 -10.52 -11.03
C GLY A 270 -16.72 -10.83 -9.75
N ALA A 271 -16.06 -10.97 -8.59
CA ALA A 271 -16.77 -11.20 -7.33
C ALA A 271 -17.73 -10.06 -6.98
N VAL A 272 -18.82 -10.40 -6.30
CA VAL A 272 -19.84 -9.45 -5.83
C VAL A 272 -19.90 -9.41 -4.31
N LEU A 273 -20.37 -8.28 -3.75
CA LEU A 273 -20.63 -8.12 -2.33
C LEU A 273 -22.12 -8.28 -2.04
N VAL A 274 -22.46 -9.15 -1.10
CA VAL A 274 -23.84 -9.35 -0.64
C VAL A 274 -23.95 -9.11 0.86
N ASP A 275 -25.08 -8.55 1.27
CA ASP A 275 -25.45 -8.33 2.67
C ASP A 275 -25.90 -9.62 3.38
N GLY A 276 -26.31 -9.52 4.64
CA GLY A 276 -26.85 -10.64 5.41
C GLY A 276 -28.17 -11.24 4.88
N ASN A 277 -28.77 -10.64 3.84
CA ASN A 277 -29.93 -11.18 3.13
C ASN A 277 -29.57 -11.80 1.77
N GLY A 278 -28.29 -11.80 1.37
CA GLY A 278 -27.86 -12.30 0.08
C GLY A 278 -28.03 -11.32 -1.08
N LYS A 279 -28.21 -10.01 -0.82
CA LYS A 279 -28.46 -8.99 -1.85
C LYS A 279 -27.23 -8.10 -2.05
N ARG A 280 -26.92 -7.75 -3.32
CA ARG A 280 -25.96 -6.70 -3.64
C ARG A 280 -26.46 -5.36 -3.10
N PHE A 281 -25.56 -4.48 -2.73
CA PHE A 281 -25.87 -3.19 -2.11
C PHE A 281 -24.95 -2.04 -2.56
N VAL A 282 -23.94 -2.31 -3.39
CA VAL A 282 -22.94 -1.32 -3.82
C VAL A 282 -22.27 -1.76 -5.13
N ASN A 283 -21.70 -0.81 -5.88
CA ASN A 283 -20.72 -1.10 -6.91
C ASN A 283 -19.40 -1.51 -6.23
N GLU A 284 -19.03 -2.76 -6.37
CA GLU A 284 -17.88 -3.37 -5.69
C GLU A 284 -16.53 -2.78 -6.11
N LEU A 285 -16.46 -2.14 -7.27
CA LEU A 285 -15.26 -1.49 -7.80
C LEU A 285 -15.31 0.05 -7.70
N SER A 286 -16.23 0.60 -6.92
CA SER A 286 -16.14 1.98 -6.46
C SER A 286 -14.92 2.19 -5.55
N THR A 287 -14.63 3.42 -5.19
CA THR A 287 -13.49 3.73 -4.29
C THR A 287 -13.63 3.01 -2.95
N ARG A 288 -12.52 2.71 -2.30
CA ARG A 288 -12.50 2.05 -0.97
C ARG A 288 -13.39 2.78 0.03
N ARG A 289 -13.38 4.10 0.00
CA ARG A 289 -14.22 4.95 0.88
C ARG A 289 -15.71 4.68 0.69
N ILE A 290 -16.17 4.63 -0.57
CA ILE A 290 -17.58 4.37 -0.89
C ILE A 290 -17.98 2.96 -0.45
N VAL A 291 -17.20 1.95 -0.84
CA VAL A 291 -17.51 0.55 -0.52
C VAL A 291 -17.47 0.30 0.99
N SER A 292 -16.45 0.82 1.70
CA SER A 292 -16.37 0.70 3.17
C SER A 292 -17.53 1.39 3.86
N GLY A 293 -17.92 2.58 3.39
CA GLY A 293 -19.08 3.31 3.90
C GLY A 293 -20.38 2.52 3.73
N ALA A 294 -20.59 1.92 2.56
CA ALA A 294 -21.77 1.09 2.29
C ALA A 294 -21.84 -0.14 3.22
N ILE A 295 -20.70 -0.84 3.44
CA ILE A 295 -20.65 -1.98 4.38
C ILE A 295 -20.92 -1.51 5.82
N THR A 296 -20.30 -0.40 6.24
CA THR A 296 -20.47 0.13 7.60
C THR A 296 -21.93 0.57 7.88
N ALA A 297 -22.67 0.95 6.84
CA ALA A 297 -24.09 1.31 6.92
C ALA A 297 -25.03 0.10 7.06
N LEU A 298 -24.56 -1.12 6.75
CA LEU A 298 -25.32 -2.34 6.99
C LEU A 298 -25.50 -2.58 8.50
N LYS A 299 -26.57 -3.26 8.87
CA LYS A 299 -26.89 -3.58 10.27
C LYS A 299 -25.74 -4.38 10.92
N GLU A 300 -25.20 -5.36 10.22
CA GLU A 300 -24.15 -6.26 10.65
C GLU A 300 -22.76 -5.60 10.57
N LYS A 301 -22.63 -4.47 9.84
CA LYS A 301 -21.36 -3.78 9.51
C LYS A 301 -20.33 -4.73 8.85
N SER A 302 -20.82 -5.78 8.23
CA SER A 302 -20.06 -6.80 7.51
C SER A 302 -20.86 -7.27 6.30
N ALA A 303 -20.22 -8.01 5.40
CA ALA A 303 -20.82 -8.53 4.18
C ALA A 303 -20.12 -9.85 3.76
N TYR A 304 -20.65 -10.49 2.73
CA TYR A 304 -20.01 -11.64 2.12
C TYR A 304 -19.49 -11.28 0.72
N LEU A 305 -18.23 -11.59 0.45
CA LEU A 305 -17.64 -11.52 -0.88
C LEU A 305 -17.89 -12.86 -1.58
N VAL A 306 -18.80 -12.90 -2.55
CA VAL A 306 -19.25 -14.10 -3.26
C VAL A 306 -18.62 -14.20 -4.63
N PHE A 307 -18.13 -15.38 -4.98
CA PHE A 307 -17.50 -15.67 -6.27
C PHE A 307 -17.56 -17.15 -6.61
N ASP A 308 -17.14 -17.51 -7.81
CA ASP A 308 -17.18 -18.89 -8.31
C ASP A 308 -15.79 -19.46 -8.67
N SER A 309 -15.76 -20.64 -9.26
CA SER A 309 -14.54 -21.32 -9.66
C SER A 309 -13.74 -20.58 -10.73
N GLN A 310 -14.38 -19.77 -11.59
CA GLN A 310 -13.70 -18.98 -12.61
C GLN A 310 -12.87 -17.86 -11.99
N VAL A 311 -13.46 -17.11 -11.04
CA VAL A 311 -12.75 -16.07 -10.29
C VAL A 311 -11.59 -16.68 -9.51
N LYS A 312 -11.82 -17.80 -8.83
CA LYS A 312 -10.75 -18.50 -8.10
C LYS A 312 -9.56 -18.87 -8.99
N LYS A 313 -9.79 -19.38 -10.18
CA LYS A 313 -8.72 -19.72 -11.15
C LYS A 313 -7.85 -18.51 -11.51
N ARG A 314 -8.43 -17.31 -11.54
CA ARG A 314 -7.76 -16.06 -11.88
C ARG A 314 -7.05 -15.41 -10.71
N VAL A 315 -7.48 -15.67 -9.48
CA VAL A 315 -6.94 -15.04 -8.27
C VAL A 315 -6.24 -16.06 -7.40
N LYS A 316 -4.96 -16.28 -7.63
CA LYS A 316 -4.13 -17.26 -6.88
C LYS A 316 -4.11 -17.02 -5.37
N ALA A 317 -4.32 -15.78 -4.92
CA ALA A 317 -4.41 -15.46 -3.50
C ALA A 317 -5.56 -16.20 -2.79
N VAL A 318 -6.62 -16.61 -3.52
CA VAL A 318 -7.74 -17.38 -2.96
C VAL A 318 -7.28 -18.75 -2.44
N ASP A 319 -6.28 -19.37 -3.06
CA ASP A 319 -5.71 -20.63 -2.56
C ASP A 319 -5.07 -20.45 -1.18
N PHE A 320 -4.42 -19.32 -0.95
CA PHE A 320 -3.90 -18.97 0.37
C PHE A 320 -5.04 -18.72 1.37
N TYR A 321 -6.07 -17.95 1.00
CA TYR A 321 -7.21 -17.70 1.88
C TYR A 321 -7.92 -19.01 2.26
N GLN A 322 -8.05 -19.93 1.33
CA GLN A 322 -8.65 -21.25 1.56
C GLN A 322 -7.82 -22.10 2.52
N LYS A 323 -6.49 -22.12 2.37
CA LYS A 323 -5.57 -22.80 3.30
C LYS A 323 -5.63 -22.23 4.72
N GLN A 324 -5.94 -20.94 4.86
CA GLN A 324 -6.15 -20.30 6.16
C GLN A 324 -7.55 -20.52 6.74
N GLY A 325 -8.43 -21.26 6.04
CA GLY A 325 -9.80 -21.52 6.50
C GLY A 325 -10.74 -20.31 6.40
N LEU A 326 -10.41 -19.30 5.56
CA LEU A 326 -11.18 -18.06 5.44
C LEU A 326 -12.30 -18.15 4.40
N VAL A 327 -12.33 -19.21 3.61
CA VAL A 327 -13.23 -19.36 2.46
C VAL A 327 -14.26 -20.44 2.75
N VAL A 328 -15.53 -20.08 2.64
CA VAL A 328 -16.65 -21.02 2.60
C VAL A 328 -16.78 -21.54 1.17
N GLU A 329 -16.76 -22.85 0.97
CA GLU A 329 -16.94 -23.50 -0.33
C GLU A 329 -18.24 -24.29 -0.35
N ALA A 330 -18.96 -24.27 -1.47
CA ALA A 330 -20.20 -24.99 -1.67
C ALA A 330 -20.34 -25.48 -3.12
N LYS A 331 -20.96 -26.63 -3.32
CA LYS A 331 -21.17 -27.23 -4.65
C LYS A 331 -22.34 -26.60 -5.38
N THR A 332 -23.31 -26.04 -4.65
CA THR A 332 -24.49 -25.38 -5.19
C THR A 332 -24.74 -24.05 -4.49
N LEU A 333 -25.56 -23.17 -5.09
CA LEU A 333 -25.97 -21.91 -4.46
C LEU A 333 -26.85 -22.16 -3.23
N GLU A 334 -27.71 -23.17 -3.24
CA GLU A 334 -28.49 -23.62 -2.07
C GLU A 334 -27.59 -23.95 -0.89
N GLU A 335 -26.54 -24.77 -1.13
CA GLU A 335 -25.57 -25.13 -0.11
C GLU A 335 -24.81 -23.89 0.42
N LEU A 336 -24.44 -22.97 -0.50
CA LEU A 336 -23.77 -21.73 -0.10
C LEU A 336 -24.70 -20.87 0.76
N ALA A 337 -25.91 -20.61 0.31
CA ALA A 337 -26.90 -19.83 1.06
C ALA A 337 -27.15 -20.39 2.46
N LYS A 338 -27.26 -21.71 2.59
CA LYS A 338 -27.41 -22.40 3.88
C LYS A 338 -26.18 -22.18 4.79
N LYS A 339 -24.96 -22.30 4.24
CA LYS A 339 -23.71 -22.07 5.00
C LYS A 339 -23.54 -20.61 5.44
N LEU A 340 -24.03 -19.66 4.65
CA LEU A 340 -23.98 -18.24 4.96
C LEU A 340 -25.17 -17.78 5.83
N ASN A 341 -26.15 -18.65 6.06
CA ASN A 341 -27.41 -18.33 6.73
C ASN A 341 -28.17 -17.17 6.06
N VAL A 342 -28.14 -17.11 4.71
CA VAL A 342 -28.91 -16.19 3.89
C VAL A 342 -30.04 -16.93 3.17
N LYS A 343 -31.04 -16.21 2.65
CA LYS A 343 -32.13 -16.83 1.91
C LYS A 343 -31.62 -17.24 0.53
N GLU A 344 -31.80 -18.52 0.19
CA GLU A 344 -31.40 -19.09 -1.09
C GLU A 344 -31.93 -18.30 -2.28
N ASN A 345 -33.24 -18.10 -2.35
CA ASN A 345 -33.89 -17.39 -3.45
C ASN A 345 -33.35 -15.94 -3.64
N ASP A 346 -32.99 -15.24 -2.54
CA ASP A 346 -32.42 -13.90 -2.63
C ASP A 346 -30.98 -13.93 -3.20
N LEU A 347 -30.17 -14.94 -2.81
CA LEU A 347 -28.82 -15.12 -3.35
C LEU A 347 -28.83 -15.53 -4.83
N GLU A 348 -29.70 -16.48 -5.22
CA GLU A 348 -29.87 -16.90 -6.62
C GLU A 348 -30.27 -15.73 -7.50
N GLN A 349 -31.33 -14.99 -7.13
CA GLN A 349 -31.75 -13.80 -7.88
C GLN A 349 -30.65 -12.75 -7.98
N THR A 350 -29.84 -12.60 -6.96
CA THR A 350 -28.71 -11.66 -6.97
C THR A 350 -27.68 -12.07 -8.04
N LEU A 351 -27.32 -13.35 -8.10
CA LEU A 351 -26.35 -13.83 -9.09
C LEU A 351 -26.93 -13.88 -10.50
N GLU A 352 -28.21 -14.20 -10.66
CA GLU A 352 -28.90 -14.11 -11.96
C GLU A 352 -28.88 -12.70 -12.53
N LYS A 353 -29.22 -11.70 -11.72
CA LYS A 353 -29.16 -10.28 -12.12
C LYS A 353 -27.73 -9.84 -12.46
N TRP A 354 -26.75 -10.28 -11.67
CA TRP A 354 -25.35 -10.03 -11.97
C TRP A 354 -24.93 -10.63 -13.31
N ASN A 355 -25.29 -11.89 -13.58
CA ASN A 355 -24.96 -12.58 -14.82
C ASN A 355 -25.61 -11.90 -16.03
N GLN A 356 -26.87 -11.45 -15.91
CA GLN A 356 -27.53 -10.64 -16.93
C GLN A 356 -26.84 -9.29 -17.16
N ALA A 357 -26.32 -8.65 -16.10
CA ALA A 357 -25.56 -7.41 -16.22
C ALA A 357 -24.24 -7.63 -16.95
N VAL A 358 -23.56 -8.75 -16.70
CA VAL A 358 -22.33 -9.17 -17.41
C VAL A 358 -22.61 -9.42 -18.88
N GLU A 359 -23.63 -10.19 -19.22
CA GLU A 359 -24.04 -10.45 -20.59
C GLU A 359 -24.34 -9.18 -21.39
N LYS A 360 -25.09 -8.25 -20.75
CA LYS A 360 -25.45 -6.95 -21.34
C LYS A 360 -24.33 -5.91 -21.27
N LYS A 361 -23.22 -6.22 -20.59
CA LYS A 361 -22.14 -5.27 -20.27
C LYS A 361 -22.65 -3.98 -19.61
N GLN A 362 -23.73 -4.08 -18.83
CA GLN A 362 -24.39 -2.97 -18.18
C GLN A 362 -25.00 -3.38 -16.84
N ASP A 363 -24.42 -2.87 -15.74
CA ASP A 363 -24.99 -2.99 -14.39
C ASP A 363 -25.94 -1.81 -14.11
N SER A 364 -27.23 -2.06 -14.28
CA SER A 364 -28.28 -1.05 -14.06
C SER A 364 -28.57 -0.80 -12.58
N GLU A 365 -28.20 -1.71 -11.66
CA GLU A 365 -28.48 -1.57 -10.24
C GLU A 365 -27.47 -0.63 -9.53
N PHE A 366 -26.16 -0.81 -9.81
CA PHE A 366 -25.11 -0.09 -9.11
C PHE A 366 -24.09 0.60 -10.04
N GLY A 367 -24.27 0.47 -11.36
CA GLY A 367 -23.46 1.17 -12.36
C GLY A 367 -22.00 0.69 -12.43
N ARG A 368 -21.71 -0.56 -12.09
CA ARG A 368 -20.39 -1.16 -12.27
C ARG A 368 -20.05 -1.26 -13.75
N LYS A 369 -18.84 -0.85 -14.15
CA LYS A 369 -18.40 -0.75 -15.55
C LYS A 369 -17.20 -1.63 -15.87
N THR A 370 -16.50 -2.15 -14.88
CA THR A 370 -15.27 -2.95 -15.01
C THR A 370 -15.37 -4.22 -14.18
N GLY A 371 -14.52 -5.21 -14.47
CA GLY A 371 -14.58 -6.51 -13.80
C GLY A 371 -15.90 -7.23 -14.07
N MET A 372 -16.43 -7.10 -15.30
CA MET A 372 -17.67 -7.69 -15.80
C MET A 372 -17.40 -8.62 -17.00
N GLU A 373 -16.26 -9.29 -16.99
CA GLU A 373 -15.85 -10.19 -18.07
C GLU A 373 -16.38 -11.61 -17.88
N ARG A 374 -16.93 -11.93 -16.70
CA ARG A 374 -17.37 -13.29 -16.34
C ARG A 374 -18.64 -13.28 -15.54
N GLU A 375 -19.51 -14.20 -15.88
CA GLU A 375 -20.65 -14.59 -15.08
C GLU A 375 -20.20 -15.39 -13.85
N LEU A 376 -21.01 -15.42 -12.80
CA LEU A 376 -20.83 -16.26 -11.62
C LEU A 376 -21.81 -17.46 -11.70
N ASN A 377 -21.48 -18.42 -12.57
CA ASN A 377 -22.35 -19.57 -12.88
C ASN A 377 -21.63 -20.93 -12.90
N GLN A 378 -20.34 -20.98 -12.51
CA GLN A 378 -19.53 -22.20 -12.51
C GLN A 378 -19.19 -22.68 -11.10
N ALA A 379 -19.86 -23.73 -10.66
CA ALA A 379 -19.53 -24.42 -9.41
C ALA A 379 -18.06 -24.90 -9.36
N PRO A 380 -17.47 -25.05 -8.17
CA PRO A 380 -18.02 -24.69 -6.87
C PRO A 380 -18.09 -23.17 -6.66
N TYR A 381 -19.00 -22.76 -5.78
CA TYR A 381 -19.18 -21.39 -5.33
C TYR A 381 -18.44 -21.16 -4.02
N TYR A 382 -18.04 -19.93 -3.81
CA TYR A 382 -17.22 -19.52 -2.67
C TYR A 382 -17.75 -18.23 -2.04
N ALA A 383 -17.53 -18.10 -0.74
CA ALA A 383 -17.76 -16.85 -0.04
C ALA A 383 -16.66 -16.58 1.01
N ILE A 384 -16.38 -15.29 1.25
CA ILE A 384 -15.52 -14.86 2.36
C ILE A 384 -16.32 -13.82 3.16
N HIS A 385 -16.44 -14.05 4.48
CA HIS A 385 -17.00 -13.04 5.38
C HIS A 385 -16.01 -11.90 5.57
N ILE A 386 -16.45 -10.66 5.36
CA ILE A 386 -15.60 -9.48 5.38
C ILE A 386 -16.22 -8.33 6.17
N ALA A 387 -15.37 -7.52 6.76
CA ALA A 387 -15.75 -6.24 7.37
C ALA A 387 -14.66 -5.19 7.11
N PRO A 388 -14.98 -3.88 7.15
CA PRO A 388 -13.99 -2.83 6.96
C PRO A 388 -12.95 -2.79 8.09
N ALA A 389 -11.69 -2.51 7.76
CA ALA A 389 -10.60 -2.29 8.73
C ALA A 389 -9.69 -1.14 8.29
N ILE A 390 -9.03 -0.50 9.25
CA ILE A 390 -8.03 0.55 8.96
C ILE A 390 -6.89 -0.06 8.16
N HIS A 391 -6.46 0.62 7.09
CA HIS A 391 -5.50 0.06 6.15
C HIS A 391 -4.32 0.97 5.80
N TYR A 392 -4.53 2.29 5.72
CA TYR A 392 -3.52 3.23 5.27
C TYR A 392 -3.76 4.61 5.89
N THR A 393 -2.69 5.36 6.14
CA THR A 393 -2.77 6.77 6.54
C THR A 393 -2.32 7.65 5.37
N MET A 394 -3.22 8.51 4.85
CA MET A 394 -2.88 9.45 3.79
C MET A 394 -2.20 10.70 4.34
N GLY A 395 -2.42 11.00 5.61
CA GLY A 395 -1.74 12.06 6.34
C GLY A 395 -0.38 11.64 6.86
N GLY A 396 0.50 12.62 7.05
CA GLY A 396 1.87 12.42 7.51
C GLY A 396 2.68 13.71 7.45
N LEU A 397 3.98 13.57 7.32
CA LEU A 397 4.92 14.69 7.20
C LEU A 397 4.65 15.50 5.93
N HIS A 398 4.69 16.82 6.06
CA HIS A 398 4.68 17.70 4.91
C HIS A 398 6.06 17.69 4.24
N ILE A 399 6.09 17.33 2.96
CA ILE A 399 7.30 17.27 2.14
C ILE A 399 7.12 18.06 0.84
N ASP A 400 8.22 18.51 0.27
CA ASP A 400 8.25 19.01 -1.11
C ASP A 400 8.44 17.83 -2.11
N LYS A 401 8.33 18.12 -3.41
CA LYS A 401 8.55 17.11 -4.47
C LYS A 401 9.99 16.58 -4.53
N GLN A 402 10.92 17.20 -3.80
CA GLN A 402 12.29 16.75 -3.64
C GLN A 402 12.48 15.89 -2.38
N THR A 403 11.39 15.62 -1.66
CA THR A 403 11.35 14.81 -0.44
C THR A 403 11.96 15.43 0.80
N HIS A 404 12.26 16.73 0.79
CA HIS A 404 12.64 17.45 2.00
C HIS A 404 11.46 17.54 2.95
N VAL A 405 11.70 17.32 4.23
CA VAL A 405 10.69 17.58 5.26
C VAL A 405 10.63 19.08 5.54
N LEU A 406 9.42 19.62 5.59
CA LEU A 406 9.16 21.04 5.78
C LEU A 406 8.77 21.34 7.24
N ASP A 407 9.15 22.51 7.71
CA ASP A 407 8.67 23.06 8.98
C ASP A 407 7.30 23.77 8.79
N LYS A 408 6.71 24.23 9.89
CA LYS A 408 5.40 24.94 9.89
C LYS A 408 5.41 26.27 9.13
N SER A 409 6.56 26.77 8.76
CA SER A 409 6.73 27.98 7.94
C SER A 409 7.00 27.66 6.47
N GLY A 410 7.01 26.38 6.10
CA GLY A 410 7.31 25.90 4.75
C GLY A 410 8.80 25.87 4.41
N ASN A 411 9.70 26.04 5.41
CA ASN A 411 11.13 25.94 5.17
C ASN A 411 11.59 24.49 5.26
N VAL A 412 12.63 24.16 4.50
CA VAL A 412 13.29 22.85 4.56
C VAL A 412 14.01 22.65 5.89
N ILE A 413 13.76 21.53 6.56
CA ILE A 413 14.56 21.08 7.70
C ILE A 413 15.82 20.41 7.15
N SER A 414 16.96 21.11 7.29
CA SER A 414 18.23 20.68 6.73
C SER A 414 18.64 19.29 7.22
N GLY A 415 19.11 18.43 6.30
CA GLY A 415 19.54 17.07 6.60
C GLY A 415 18.41 16.07 6.85
N LEU A 416 17.12 16.47 6.67
CA LEU A 416 15.96 15.59 6.90
C LEU A 416 15.12 15.42 5.64
N PHE A 417 14.96 14.15 5.22
CA PHE A 417 14.12 13.73 4.11
C PHE A 417 13.07 12.72 4.58
N ALA A 418 12.00 12.54 3.80
CA ALA A 418 11.01 11.50 4.05
C ALA A 418 10.42 10.95 2.75
N CYS A 419 10.02 9.65 2.76
CA CYS A 419 9.39 9.00 1.62
C CYS A 419 8.47 7.84 2.04
N GLY A 420 7.45 7.58 1.23
CA GLY A 420 6.44 6.55 1.47
C GLY A 420 5.38 7.00 2.48
N GLU A 421 4.64 6.07 3.06
CA GLU A 421 3.43 6.30 3.88
C GLU A 421 3.63 7.20 5.12
N VAL A 422 4.86 7.55 5.48
CA VAL A 422 5.14 8.54 6.53
C VAL A 422 4.83 9.97 6.09
N CYS A 423 4.70 10.20 4.78
CA CYS A 423 4.43 11.50 4.17
C CYS A 423 2.94 11.72 3.94
N GLY A 424 2.48 12.96 4.09
CA GLY A 424 1.14 13.42 3.74
C GLY A 424 1.07 14.06 2.35
N GLY A 425 -0.14 14.42 1.92
CA GLY A 425 -0.40 15.23 0.72
C GLY A 425 -0.63 14.44 -0.56
N LEU A 426 0.07 13.35 -0.82
CA LEU A 426 0.01 12.68 -2.12
C LEU A 426 -1.37 12.13 -2.51
N HIS A 427 -2.09 11.53 -1.56
CA HIS A 427 -3.27 10.71 -1.89
C HIS A 427 -4.62 11.38 -1.64
N GLY A 428 -4.64 12.59 -1.08
CA GLY A 428 -5.89 13.22 -0.67
C GLY A 428 -6.69 12.35 0.29
N ASN A 429 -8.02 12.33 0.15
CA ASN A 429 -8.88 11.60 1.10
C ASN A 429 -9.13 10.12 0.75
N ASN A 430 -8.54 9.60 -0.32
CA ASN A 430 -8.68 8.20 -0.70
C ASN A 430 -7.54 7.75 -1.62
N ARG A 431 -6.74 6.83 -1.14
CA ARG A 431 -5.65 6.23 -1.91
C ARG A 431 -6.17 5.10 -2.81
N ILE A 432 -5.90 5.18 -4.11
CA ILE A 432 -6.22 4.12 -5.07
C ILE A 432 -5.30 2.91 -4.84
N GLY A 433 -5.85 1.69 -4.96
CA GLY A 433 -5.08 0.45 -4.84
C GLY A 433 -3.88 0.42 -5.80
N GLY A 434 -2.72 -0.03 -5.32
CA GLY A 434 -1.47 -0.01 -6.08
C GLY A 434 -0.65 1.27 -5.94
N ASN A 435 -1.25 2.44 -5.72
CA ASN A 435 -0.54 3.72 -5.62
C ASN A 435 0.48 3.77 -4.46
N SER A 436 0.21 3.10 -3.33
CA SER A 436 1.16 3.05 -2.22
C SER A 436 2.48 2.36 -2.57
N ILE A 437 2.44 1.35 -3.43
CA ILE A 437 3.67 0.69 -3.89
C ILE A 437 4.42 1.59 -4.87
N SER A 438 3.70 2.24 -5.80
CA SER A 438 4.29 3.22 -6.72
C SER A 438 5.00 4.34 -5.96
N GLU A 439 4.33 4.91 -4.96
CA GLU A 439 4.87 5.93 -4.07
C GLU A 439 6.21 5.50 -3.46
N THR A 440 6.27 4.28 -2.90
CA THR A 440 7.49 3.81 -2.24
C THR A 440 8.68 3.71 -3.19
N ILE A 441 8.47 3.35 -4.45
CA ILE A 441 9.55 3.26 -5.43
C ILE A 441 9.90 4.65 -5.98
N ILE A 442 8.91 5.44 -6.37
CA ILE A 442 9.10 6.77 -6.98
C ILE A 442 9.80 7.71 -5.99
N PHE A 443 9.20 7.92 -4.80
CA PHE A 443 9.75 8.85 -3.81
C PHE A 443 10.93 8.26 -3.02
N GLY A 444 11.03 6.92 -2.90
CA GLY A 444 12.23 6.28 -2.37
C GLY A 444 13.46 6.59 -3.23
N ARG A 445 13.33 6.47 -4.56
CA ARG A 445 14.39 6.87 -5.50
C ARG A 445 14.70 8.36 -5.39
N GLN A 446 13.66 9.20 -5.36
CA GLN A 446 13.83 10.66 -5.27
C GLN A 446 14.60 11.05 -4.01
N ALA A 447 14.25 10.48 -2.86
CA ALA A 447 14.94 10.73 -1.60
C ALA A 447 16.43 10.33 -1.67
N GLY A 448 16.73 9.16 -2.23
CA GLY A 448 18.11 8.71 -2.45
C GLY A 448 18.91 9.62 -3.38
N MET A 449 18.31 10.08 -4.48
CA MET A 449 18.93 11.01 -5.43
C MET A 449 19.20 12.38 -4.81
N ARG A 450 18.23 12.92 -4.06
CA ARG A 450 18.37 14.26 -3.45
C ARG A 450 19.37 14.27 -2.31
N ALA A 451 19.30 13.28 -1.41
CA ALA A 451 20.31 13.12 -0.38
C ALA A 451 21.73 13.02 -1.00
N ALA A 452 21.91 12.24 -2.07
CA ALA A 452 23.21 12.15 -2.72
C ALA A 452 23.67 13.46 -3.36
N ALA A 453 22.75 14.20 -3.99
CA ALA A 453 23.08 15.48 -4.61
C ALA A 453 23.48 16.56 -3.59
N GLU A 454 22.90 16.54 -2.40
CA GLU A 454 23.21 17.51 -1.33
C GLU A 454 24.47 17.15 -0.53
N ILE A 455 24.65 15.87 -0.23
CA ILE A 455 25.82 15.38 0.53
C ILE A 455 27.13 15.53 -0.25
N LYS A 456 27.06 15.54 -1.59
CA LYS A 456 28.23 15.64 -2.47
C LYS A 456 28.59 17.08 -2.87
N LYS A 457 27.75 18.06 -2.55
CA LYS A 457 28.08 19.50 -2.72
C LYS A 457 29.09 19.95 -1.66
#